data_f3a8784080a31a6d1ccdffed6dbdce77
#
_entry.id   f3a8784080a31a6d1ccdffed6dbdce77
#
_cell.length_a   1.000
_cell.length_b   1.000
_cell.length_c   1.000
_cell.angle_alpha   90.00
_cell.angle_beta   90.00
_cell.angle_gamma   90.00
#
_symmetry.space_group_name_H-M   'P 1'
#
loop_
_entity.id
_entity.type
_entity.pdbx_description
1 polymer ?
#
loop_
_entity_poly.entity_id
_entity_poly.type
_entity_poly.pdbx_seq_one_letter_code
_entity_poly.pdbx_strand_id
1 'polypeptide(L)'
;MDQAQQLRNVIKQRNQNYIEPARVITITSGKGGVGKSNTSVNLAVWLSRLGKRVIIFDADFGLANVEVMFGVIPKYTLADVIYENQTIKSIISNGPLGIDFISAGSSVVGLNNLNHKQIHFIVSAINELNLSLIHI
;
A
#
# COMPACT_ATOMS: atom_id res chain seq x y z
N MET A 1 -33.76 31.65 -0.48
CA MET A 1 -32.68 30.82 -1.03
C MET A 1 -33.24 30.07 -2.24
N ASP A 2 -32.62 30.25 -3.36
CA ASP A 2 -33.01 29.61 -4.62
C ASP A 2 -32.73 28.10 -4.54
N GLN A 3 -33.68 27.26 -4.95
CA GLN A 3 -33.54 25.80 -4.99
C GLN A 3 -32.29 25.35 -5.78
N ALA A 4 -31.94 26.11 -6.82
CA ALA A 4 -30.73 25.88 -7.60
C ALA A 4 -29.46 26.09 -6.77
N GLN A 5 -29.47 27.00 -5.81
CA GLN A 5 -28.35 27.27 -4.94
C GLN A 5 -28.16 26.16 -3.89
N GLN A 6 -29.26 25.62 -3.39
CA GLN A 6 -29.22 24.48 -2.47
C GLN A 6 -28.68 23.23 -3.21
N LEU A 7 -29.12 22.98 -4.44
CA LEU A 7 -28.63 21.87 -5.24
C LEU A 7 -27.12 21.99 -5.55
N ARG A 8 -26.66 23.20 -5.89
CA ARG A 8 -25.22 23.46 -6.11
C ARG A 8 -24.40 23.23 -4.85
N ASN A 9 -24.92 23.59 -3.67
CA ASN A 9 -24.24 23.38 -2.40
C ASN A 9 -24.16 21.87 -2.05
N VAL A 10 -25.24 21.12 -2.29
CA VAL A 10 -25.27 19.66 -2.11
C VAL A 10 -24.28 18.98 -3.05
N ILE A 11 -24.22 19.42 -4.32
CA ILE A 11 -23.25 18.87 -5.30
C ILE A 11 -21.81 19.21 -4.89
N LYS A 12 -21.56 20.45 -4.43
CA LYS A 12 -20.24 20.85 -3.91
C LYS A 12 -19.83 20.03 -2.69
N GLN A 13 -20.74 19.78 -1.75
CA GLN A 13 -20.48 18.96 -0.57
C GLN A 13 -20.23 17.50 -0.95
N ARG A 14 -20.97 16.94 -1.91
CA ARG A 14 -20.72 15.60 -2.43
C ARG A 14 -19.37 15.49 -3.13
N ASN A 15 -18.98 16.47 -3.93
CA ASN A 15 -17.69 16.49 -4.60
C ASN A 15 -16.51 16.71 -3.64
N GLN A 16 -16.71 17.41 -2.51
CA GLN A 16 -15.69 17.58 -1.48
C GLN A 16 -15.47 16.31 -0.64
N ASN A 17 -16.45 15.40 -0.59
CA ASN A 17 -16.35 14.12 0.11
C ASN A 17 -16.09 12.94 -0.83
N TYR A 18 -15.92 13.17 -2.12
CA TYR A 18 -15.56 12.12 -3.06
C TYR A 18 -14.05 11.85 -2.93
N ILE A 19 -13.73 10.94 -2.03
CA ILE A 19 -12.39 10.36 -1.97
C ILE A 19 -12.33 9.37 -3.12
N GLU A 20 -11.54 9.68 -4.14
CA GLU A 20 -11.27 8.70 -5.21
C GLU A 20 -10.69 7.43 -4.57
N PRO A 21 -11.27 6.27 -4.86
CA PRO A 21 -10.72 5.03 -4.35
C PRO A 21 -9.29 4.84 -4.87
N ALA A 22 -8.42 4.31 -4.03
CA ALA A 22 -7.05 4.02 -4.41
C ALA A 22 -7.02 3.07 -5.61
N ARG A 23 -6.22 3.40 -6.61
CA ARG A 23 -5.95 2.48 -7.72
C ARG A 23 -4.93 1.44 -7.27
N VAL A 24 -5.30 0.17 -7.34
CA VAL A 24 -4.42 -0.95 -7.04
C VAL A 24 -3.80 -1.47 -8.34
N ILE A 25 -2.47 -1.55 -8.37
CA ILE A 25 -1.71 -2.14 -9.48
C ILE A 25 -0.95 -3.34 -8.91
N THR A 26 -1.24 -4.53 -9.40
CA THR A 26 -0.57 -5.76 -8.96
C THR A 26 0.48 -6.17 -9.97
N ILE A 27 1.72 -6.39 -9.49
CA ILE A 27 2.84 -6.87 -10.29
C ILE A 27 3.17 -8.28 -9.82
N THR A 28 3.00 -9.23 -10.69
CA THR A 28 3.21 -10.66 -10.40
C THR A 28 4.00 -11.34 -11.50
N SER A 29 4.61 -12.47 -11.18
CA SER A 29 5.28 -13.32 -12.16
C SER A 29 5.26 -14.77 -11.69
N GLY A 30 5.24 -15.70 -12.65
CA GLY A 30 5.34 -17.13 -12.37
C GLY A 30 6.75 -17.63 -12.07
N LYS A 31 7.76 -16.76 -12.12
CA LYS A 31 9.17 -17.11 -11.91
C LYS A 31 9.86 -16.06 -11.04
N GLY A 32 10.75 -16.52 -10.15
CA GLY A 32 11.61 -15.64 -9.36
C GLY A 32 12.70 -14.96 -10.21
N GLY A 33 13.21 -13.83 -9.74
CA GLY A 33 14.36 -13.15 -10.36
C GLY A 33 14.11 -12.46 -11.70
N VAL A 34 12.85 -12.25 -12.09
CA VAL A 34 12.50 -11.61 -13.38
C VAL A 34 12.36 -10.08 -13.29
N GLY A 35 12.59 -9.47 -12.13
CA GLY A 35 12.60 -8.01 -11.95
C GLY A 35 11.27 -7.43 -11.47
N LYS A 36 10.41 -8.19 -10.80
CA LYS A 36 9.15 -7.67 -10.20
C LYS A 36 9.40 -6.44 -9.32
N SER A 37 10.27 -6.57 -8.33
CA SER A 37 10.56 -5.48 -7.39
C SER A 37 11.15 -4.27 -8.09
N ASN A 38 12.06 -4.47 -9.04
CA ASN A 38 12.63 -3.41 -9.86
C ASN A 38 11.55 -2.68 -10.66
N THR A 39 10.66 -3.41 -11.32
CA THR A 39 9.55 -2.84 -12.09
C THR A 39 8.62 -2.03 -11.18
N SER A 40 8.29 -2.57 -10.01
CA SER A 40 7.39 -1.93 -9.05
C SER A 40 7.97 -0.63 -8.51
N VAL A 41 9.23 -0.64 -8.12
CA VAL A 41 9.93 0.55 -7.62
C VAL A 41 10.03 1.62 -8.70
N ASN A 42 10.42 1.24 -9.93
CA ASN A 42 10.51 2.20 -11.03
C ASN A 42 9.15 2.79 -11.41
N LEU A 43 8.10 1.97 -11.41
CA LEU A 43 6.73 2.45 -11.63
C LEU A 43 6.29 3.43 -10.52
N ALA A 44 6.60 3.11 -9.26
CA ALA A 44 6.31 3.98 -8.13
C ALA A 44 7.04 5.33 -8.24
N VAL A 45 8.31 5.32 -8.61
CA VAL A 45 9.10 6.53 -8.86
C VAL A 45 8.47 7.39 -9.96
N TRP A 46 8.08 6.76 -11.05
CA TRP A 46 7.44 7.46 -12.17
C TRP A 46 6.10 8.08 -11.76
N LEU A 47 5.25 7.33 -11.08
CA LEU A 47 3.96 7.83 -10.57
C LEU A 47 4.14 8.96 -9.55
N SER A 48 5.13 8.84 -8.65
CA SER A 48 5.45 9.89 -7.70
C SER A 48 5.88 11.18 -8.40
N ARG A 49 6.69 11.08 -9.46
CA ARG A 49 7.08 12.24 -10.30
C ARG A 49 5.89 12.89 -11.02
N LEU A 50 4.83 12.13 -11.27
CA LEU A 50 3.56 12.65 -11.79
C LEU A 50 2.66 13.26 -10.70
N GLY A 51 3.16 13.42 -9.49
CA GLY A 51 2.42 14.00 -8.37
C GLY A 51 1.42 13.04 -7.71
N LYS A 52 1.50 11.74 -7.99
CA LYS A 52 0.65 10.74 -7.34
C LYS A 52 1.24 10.32 -5.99
N ARG A 53 0.36 10.13 -5.01
CA ARG A 53 0.75 9.47 -3.75
C ARG A 53 0.81 7.97 -3.99
N VAL A 54 1.93 7.37 -3.64
CA VAL A 54 2.18 5.95 -3.92
C VAL A 54 2.57 5.23 -2.64
N ILE A 55 1.97 4.08 -2.41
CA ILE A 55 2.42 3.10 -1.42
C ILE A 55 2.76 1.81 -2.15
N ILE A 56 3.94 1.28 -1.89
CA ILE A 56 4.32 -0.07 -2.32
C ILE A 56 3.99 -1.04 -1.19
N PHE A 57 3.19 -2.04 -1.49
CA PHE A 57 2.99 -3.17 -0.60
C PHE A 57 3.86 -4.34 -1.08
N ASP A 58 4.94 -4.59 -0.36
CA ASP A 58 5.84 -5.72 -0.64
C ASP A 58 5.27 -6.99 -0.01
N ALA A 59 4.64 -7.81 -0.84
CA ALA A 59 4.06 -9.09 -0.45
C ALA A 59 5.00 -10.28 -0.69
N ASP A 60 6.26 -10.04 -0.98
CA ASP A 60 7.27 -11.11 -1.10
C ASP A 60 7.76 -11.51 0.29
N PHE A 61 7.02 -12.41 0.89
CA PHE A 61 7.28 -12.88 2.24
C PHE A 61 8.59 -13.69 2.31
N GLY A 62 9.54 -13.18 3.07
CA GLY A 62 10.85 -13.81 3.26
C GLY A 62 12.00 -13.16 2.51
N LEU A 63 11.73 -12.30 1.55
CA LEU A 63 12.73 -11.50 0.86
C LEU A 63 12.27 -10.03 0.84
N ALA A 64 12.70 -9.27 1.80
CA ALA A 64 12.37 -7.84 1.95
C ALA A 64 13.07 -6.99 0.87
N ASN A 65 12.58 -7.06 -0.35
CA ASN A 65 13.26 -6.46 -1.50
C ASN A 65 13.14 -4.94 -1.53
N VAL A 66 11.96 -4.38 -1.20
CA VAL A 66 11.72 -2.94 -1.31
C VAL A 66 12.50 -2.17 -0.24
N GLU A 67 12.55 -2.66 1.01
CA GLU A 67 13.32 -2.02 2.06
C GLU A 67 14.81 -1.98 1.74
N VAL A 68 15.35 -3.04 1.13
CA VAL A 68 16.73 -3.10 0.68
C VAL A 68 16.97 -2.10 -0.46
N MET A 69 16.07 -2.06 -1.45
CA MET A 69 16.20 -1.13 -2.58
C MET A 69 16.10 0.34 -2.15
N PHE A 70 15.29 0.63 -1.13
CA PHE A 70 15.15 1.98 -0.58
C PHE A 70 16.23 2.33 0.43
N GLY A 71 16.96 1.36 0.96
CA GLY A 71 17.92 1.56 2.03
C GLY A 71 17.29 2.01 3.35
N VAL A 72 16.03 1.64 3.57
CA VAL A 72 15.25 2.03 4.75
C VAL A 72 14.84 0.78 5.51
N ILE A 73 15.14 0.77 6.82
CA ILE A 73 14.71 -0.31 7.72
C ILE A 73 13.37 0.10 8.33
N PRO A 74 12.28 -0.63 8.04
CA PRO A 74 10.98 -0.31 8.61
C PRO A 74 10.98 -0.56 10.12
N LYS A 75 10.30 0.30 10.87
CA LYS A 75 10.13 0.13 12.31
C LYS A 75 9.24 -1.07 12.63
N TYR A 76 8.18 -1.21 11.86
CA TYR A 76 7.21 -2.29 11.96
C TYR A 76 6.91 -2.85 10.57
N THR A 77 6.51 -4.10 10.54
CA THR A 77 6.19 -4.84 9.32
C THR A 77 4.78 -5.43 9.38
N LEU A 78 4.35 -6.07 8.33
CA LEU A 78 3.06 -6.76 8.31
C LEU A 78 2.95 -7.84 9.38
N ALA A 79 4.08 -8.45 9.76
CA ALA A 79 4.13 -9.42 10.86
C ALA A 79 3.65 -8.79 12.17
N ASP A 80 4.03 -7.55 12.45
CA ASP A 80 3.62 -6.86 13.68
C ASP A 80 2.11 -6.58 13.70
N VAL A 81 1.49 -6.39 12.54
CA VAL A 81 0.02 -6.27 12.44
C VAL A 81 -0.65 -7.60 12.78
N ILE A 82 -0.08 -8.71 12.32
CA ILE A 82 -0.67 -10.04 12.49
C ILE A 82 -0.49 -10.56 13.92
N TYR A 83 0.69 -10.35 14.50
CA TYR A 83 1.08 -10.98 15.76
C TYR A 83 1.14 -10.03 16.96
N GLU A 84 1.32 -8.72 16.74
CA GLU A 84 1.56 -7.74 17.79
C GLU A 84 0.50 -6.64 17.88
N ASN A 85 -0.66 -6.83 17.23
CA ASN A 85 -1.77 -5.87 17.23
C ASN A 85 -1.41 -4.45 16.74
N GLN A 86 -0.41 -4.31 15.90
CA GLN A 86 -0.14 -3.05 15.25
C GLN A 86 -1.21 -2.73 14.20
N THR A 87 -1.44 -1.44 13.96
CA THR A 87 -2.37 -1.01 12.90
C THR A 87 -1.66 -0.98 11.55
N ILE A 88 -2.41 -1.15 10.47
CA ILE A 88 -1.84 -1.04 9.12
C ILE A 88 -1.20 0.33 8.87
N LYS A 89 -1.73 1.39 9.46
CA LYS A 89 -1.17 2.73 9.35
C LYS A 89 0.17 2.88 10.07
N SER A 90 0.35 2.20 11.19
CA SER A 90 1.59 2.27 11.99
C SER A 90 2.79 1.59 11.32
N ILE A 91 2.54 0.68 10.39
CA ILE A 91 3.58 -0.05 9.67
C ILE A 91 3.97 0.59 8.32
N ILE A 92 3.30 1.69 7.94
CA ILE A 92 3.70 2.44 6.76
C ILE A 92 5.04 3.11 7.03
N SER A 93 6.02 2.81 6.20
CA SER A 93 7.36 3.40 6.25
C SER A 93 7.54 4.41 5.13
N ASN A 94 8.22 5.50 5.42
CA ASN A 94 8.53 6.52 4.43
C ASN A 94 9.80 6.12 3.67
N GLY A 95 9.67 5.99 2.39
CA GLY A 95 10.78 5.75 1.47
C GLY A 95 11.24 7.02 0.75
N PRO A 96 12.17 6.88 -0.20
CA PRO A 96 12.66 8.00 -0.99
C PRO A 96 11.58 8.58 -1.91
N LEU A 97 11.74 9.84 -2.30
CA LEU A 97 10.87 10.55 -3.25
C LEU A 97 9.40 10.63 -2.83
N GLY A 98 9.12 10.59 -1.53
CA GLY A 98 7.74 10.59 -1.02
C GLY A 98 6.96 9.31 -1.32
N ILE A 99 7.65 8.22 -1.66
CA ILE A 99 7.04 6.91 -1.86
C ILE A 99 7.01 6.20 -0.50
N ASP A 100 5.82 5.87 -0.04
CA ASP A 100 5.65 5.08 1.16
C ASP A 100 5.70 3.58 0.83
N PHE A 101 6.01 2.75 1.82
CA PHE A 101 5.98 1.30 1.62
C PHE A 101 5.57 0.54 2.88
N ILE A 102 5.05 -0.64 2.67
CA ILE A 102 4.75 -1.62 3.70
C ILE A 102 5.56 -2.87 3.38
N SER A 103 6.43 -3.26 4.32
CA SER A 103 7.20 -4.49 4.21
C SER A 103 6.49 -5.64 4.89
N ALA A 104 6.53 -6.80 4.27
CA ALA A 104 6.08 -8.04 4.91
C ALA A 104 6.98 -8.46 6.08
N GLY A 105 8.25 -8.05 6.05
CA GLY A 105 9.28 -8.46 7.00
C GLY A 105 10.08 -9.68 6.53
N SER A 106 11.36 -9.68 6.87
CA SER A 106 12.29 -10.75 6.45
C SER A 106 12.31 -11.96 7.38
N SER A 107 11.77 -11.84 8.58
CA SER A 107 11.96 -12.83 9.67
C SER A 107 10.74 -13.71 9.93
N VAL A 108 9.69 -13.64 9.11
CA VAL A 108 8.48 -14.39 9.41
C VAL A 108 8.50 -15.76 8.75
N VAL A 109 9.06 -16.69 9.49
CA VAL A 109 8.81 -18.12 9.32
C VAL A 109 7.29 -18.31 9.53
N GLY A 110 6.52 -18.41 8.47
CA GLY A 110 5.11 -18.73 8.59
C GLY A 110 4.11 -17.87 7.83
N LEU A 111 4.52 -16.77 7.15
CA LEU A 111 3.58 -16.05 6.29
C LEU A 111 3.13 -16.86 5.06
N ASN A 112 3.87 -17.89 4.69
CA ASN A 112 3.44 -18.89 3.70
C ASN A 112 2.27 -19.75 4.20
N ASN A 113 1.94 -19.68 5.48
CA ASN A 113 0.88 -20.44 6.14
C ASN A 113 -0.21 -19.52 6.72
N LEU A 114 -0.42 -18.34 6.14
CA LEU A 114 -1.52 -17.47 6.55
C LEU A 114 -2.86 -18.21 6.36
N ASN A 115 -3.66 -18.25 7.43
CA ASN A 115 -5.00 -18.76 7.32
C ASN A 115 -5.92 -17.75 6.61
N HIS A 116 -7.07 -18.21 6.13
CA HIS A 116 -8.03 -17.36 5.42
C HIS A 116 -8.46 -16.13 6.22
N LYS A 117 -8.54 -16.20 7.54
CA LYS A 117 -8.92 -15.08 8.41
C LYS A 117 -7.84 -13.99 8.41
N GLN A 118 -6.58 -14.40 8.48
CA GLN A 118 -5.43 -13.47 8.44
C GLN A 118 -5.32 -12.78 7.08
N ILE A 119 -5.50 -13.52 5.99
CA ILE A 119 -5.53 -12.97 4.63
C ILE A 119 -6.67 -11.96 4.50
N HIS A 120 -7.86 -12.32 4.96
CA HIS A 120 -9.03 -11.43 4.89
C HIS A 120 -8.84 -10.16 5.72
N PHE A 121 -8.21 -10.29 6.90
CA PHE A 121 -7.87 -9.16 7.76
C PHE A 121 -6.90 -8.21 7.05
N ILE A 122 -5.84 -8.72 6.43
CA ILE A 122 -4.85 -7.92 5.69
C ILE A 122 -5.51 -7.19 4.52
N VAL A 123 -6.31 -7.90 3.72
CA VAL A 123 -7.02 -7.30 2.57
C VAL A 123 -7.97 -6.20 3.03
N SER A 124 -8.72 -6.42 4.10
CA SER A 124 -9.62 -5.42 4.66
C SER A 124 -8.86 -4.20 5.17
N ALA A 125 -7.75 -4.41 5.87
CA ALA A 125 -6.91 -3.34 6.38
C ALA A 125 -6.27 -2.49 5.26
N ILE A 126 -5.86 -3.14 4.17
CA ILE A 126 -5.34 -2.45 2.98
C ILE A 126 -6.44 -1.62 2.30
N ASN A 127 -7.65 -2.13 2.22
CA ASN A 127 -8.78 -1.41 1.63
C ASN A 127 -9.17 -0.16 2.42
N GLU A 128 -8.84 -0.09 3.71
CA GLU A 128 -9.00 1.11 4.53
C GLU A 128 -7.99 2.21 4.21
N LEU A 129 -6.89 1.87 3.55
CA LEU A 129 -5.91 2.83 3.08
C LEU A 129 -6.43 3.48 1.79
N ASN A 130 -7.13 4.62 1.90
CA ASN A 130 -7.59 5.43 0.76
C ASN A 130 -6.42 6.10 0.04
N LEU A 131 -5.52 5.30 -0.51
CA LEU A 131 -4.29 5.72 -1.15
C LEU A 131 -4.10 5.00 -2.47
N SER A 132 -3.37 5.60 -3.40
CA SER A 132 -2.92 4.88 -4.60
C SER A 132 -1.95 3.78 -4.17
N LEU A 133 -2.33 2.54 -4.34
CA LEU A 133 -1.58 1.39 -3.84
C LEU A 133 -0.99 0.61 -5.03
N ILE A 134 0.32 0.34 -4.95
CA ILE A 134 0.98 -0.61 -5.84
C ILE A 134 1.27 -1.88 -5.04
N HIS A 135 0.71 -2.99 -5.46
CA HIS A 135 0.99 -4.32 -4.91
C HIS A 135 2.12 -4.99 -5.69
N ILE A 136 3.05 -5.56 -4.99
CA ILE A 136 4.08 -6.43 -5.54
C ILE A 136 3.79 -7.87 -5.17
#